data_c294554e76688548a2caff5296a5f1ab
#
_entry.id   c294554e76688548a2caff5296a5f1ab
#
_cell.length_a   1.000
_cell.length_b   1.000
_cell.length_c   1.000
_cell.angle_alpha   90.00
_cell.angle_beta   90.00
_cell.angle_gamma   90.00
#
_symmetry.space_group_name_H-M   'P 1'
#
loop_
_entity.id
_entity.type
_entity.pdbx_description
1 polymer ?
#
loop_
_entity_poly.entity_id
_entity_poly.type
_entity_poly.pdbx_seq_one_letter_code
_entity_poly.pdbx_strand_id
1 'polypeptide(L)'
;MMLALVCATTASAQLGKLLGGGGKAGKKTGDFTTVWEGEFDNKATRLAVTNGSGKYIVGTDDNSATVLNADGKMIWSGDYKKITTNKTNKCEYQYTVWTDKGGYLFLFDERKLGTDRVAVIDIPTGKELWNSEVYQNLIPKGESAGDDELETVKYIYELDAFLISQKASVILVKADTGEKIWETNRFKGGVGKYIYNADKNEIVMLNFKPTALGALFAGYKNQLVRLNASNGEVLWDATFTGAVQKELVTRKPIVDMWIKGGKLYLHLNGLTVYDYSTGQQLWSAIYDDDMGGSSGNSLFGNKKKSQYYHLIAEPLFTQNAVYLVILGNRDKTKYVEKHDLESGKLLWASEKITGAFCMPHIYLAGDKLMVQVGGKFQVQELRLEETSNGLSAGLALGGFGGGSSKAWVPYIYWDYKNQKNSVLAIDDNNGKTAWRSERFDKRITDLILSEDKSTLFVGDGDEFYGYDIKSGNQLFDVKHNDAKVGKATDVIDFGDKVVVLSEKGLASYNKKDGSRAYASEKIKGVDYFYHIGDNYFLRDQRNSKNIIYGIDMANGETKGSVQSKGKGGSPQYGDGIDITEDGEFIFAFKGKKVEKIKVNN
;
A
#
# COMPACT_ATOMS: atom_id res chain seq x y z
N MET A 1 48.43 -20.42 30.87
CA MET A 1 47.56 -19.56 31.72
C MET A 1 46.53 -18.95 30.78
N MET A 2 45.50 -19.72 30.53
CA MET A 2 44.42 -19.36 29.59
C MET A 2 43.23 -20.22 29.99
N LEU A 3 42.46 -19.77 30.96
CA LEU A 3 41.18 -20.36 31.37
C LEU A 3 40.52 -19.36 32.31
N ALA A 4 39.63 -18.52 31.80
CA ALA A 4 38.56 -17.87 32.55
C ALA A 4 37.93 -16.75 31.70
N LEU A 5 37.07 -17.10 30.71
CA LEU A 5 36.06 -16.18 30.15
C LEU A 5 35.00 -16.93 29.35
N VAL A 6 34.38 -17.93 29.92
CA VAL A 6 33.20 -18.62 29.36
C VAL A 6 32.21 -19.00 30.47
N CYS A 7 31.85 -18.08 31.34
CA CYS A 7 30.81 -18.35 32.34
C CYS A 7 29.96 -17.15 32.73
N ALA A 8 29.79 -16.17 31.81
CA ALA A 8 28.93 -15.01 32.15
C ALA A 8 27.64 -14.89 31.31
N THR A 9 27.44 -15.74 30.29
CA THR A 9 26.26 -15.62 29.42
C THR A 9 25.12 -16.59 29.73
N THR A 10 25.30 -17.53 30.65
CA THR A 10 24.23 -18.49 31.03
C THR A 10 23.47 -18.12 32.29
N ALA A 11 23.91 -17.15 33.07
CA ALA A 11 23.25 -16.76 34.32
C ALA A 11 22.06 -15.83 34.15
N SER A 12 22.05 -15.01 33.10
CA SER A 12 20.92 -14.08 32.82
C SER A 12 19.67 -14.77 32.25
N ALA A 13 19.86 -15.88 31.53
CA ALA A 13 18.72 -16.64 30.98
C ALA A 13 17.97 -17.50 32.03
N GLN A 14 18.60 -17.79 33.17
CA GLN A 14 17.96 -18.58 34.25
C GLN A 14 17.24 -17.71 35.29
N LEU A 15 17.64 -16.44 35.47
CA LEU A 15 16.96 -15.56 36.45
C LEU A 15 15.58 -15.09 35.95
N GLY A 16 15.37 -14.99 34.62
CA GLY A 16 14.08 -14.64 34.04
C GLY A 16 13.00 -15.72 34.18
N LYS A 17 13.38 -16.95 34.53
CA LYS A 17 12.44 -18.06 34.74
C LYS A 17 11.86 -18.12 36.15
N LEU A 18 12.43 -17.40 37.13
CA LEU A 18 12.03 -17.44 38.53
C LEU A 18 11.11 -16.30 38.96
N LEU A 19 10.93 -15.26 38.16
CA LEU A 19 10.05 -14.13 38.46
C LEU A 19 8.90 -14.05 37.46
N GLY A 20 7.84 -14.77 37.73
CA GLY A 20 6.45 -14.50 37.31
C GLY A 20 6.12 -14.49 35.82
N GLY A 21 5.37 -15.47 35.43
CA GLY A 21 4.46 -15.64 34.30
C GLY A 21 4.20 -14.51 33.28
N GLY A 22 5.20 -13.91 32.66
CA GLY A 22 5.06 -12.99 31.57
C GLY A 22 5.16 -13.73 30.22
N GLY A 23 4.07 -13.85 29.49
CA GLY A 23 4.10 -14.49 28.17
C GLY A 23 5.03 -13.76 27.21
N LYS A 24 5.81 -14.50 26.41
CA LYS A 24 6.72 -13.96 25.39
C LYS A 24 5.95 -13.14 24.35
N ALA A 25 6.59 -12.12 23.78
CA ALA A 25 6.02 -11.27 22.73
C ALA A 25 5.68 -12.08 21.45
N GLY A 26 6.48 -13.10 21.15
CA GLY A 26 6.27 -13.98 20.02
C GLY A 26 6.64 -15.45 20.30
N LYS A 27 6.37 -16.31 19.31
CA LYS A 27 6.87 -17.69 19.25
C LYS A 27 7.80 -17.78 18.05
N LYS A 28 9.03 -18.24 18.27
CA LYS A 28 10.07 -18.41 17.25
C LYS A 28 10.35 -19.87 16.98
N THR A 29 10.81 -20.15 15.76
CA THR A 29 11.35 -21.45 15.35
C THR A 29 12.54 -21.25 14.40
N GLY A 30 13.36 -22.27 14.23
CA GLY A 30 14.50 -22.24 13.33
C GLY A 30 15.67 -21.37 13.83
N ASP A 31 16.42 -20.81 12.90
CA ASP A 31 17.68 -20.11 13.15
C ASP A 31 17.49 -18.65 13.60
N PHE A 32 16.27 -18.20 13.79
CA PHE A 32 15.99 -16.85 14.28
C PHE A 32 16.37 -16.73 15.76
N THR A 33 17.25 -15.80 16.08
CA THR A 33 17.79 -15.61 17.43
C THR A 33 17.31 -14.31 18.06
N THR A 34 16.93 -14.36 19.35
CA THR A 34 16.65 -13.14 20.12
C THR A 34 17.96 -12.40 20.37
N VAL A 35 18.02 -11.15 19.94
CA VAL A 35 19.11 -10.23 20.29
C VAL A 35 18.89 -9.70 21.70
N TRP A 36 17.68 -9.21 21.97
CA TRP A 36 17.26 -8.76 23.29
C TRP A 36 15.72 -8.80 23.45
N GLU A 37 15.28 -8.81 24.71
CA GLU A 37 13.90 -8.60 25.12
C GLU A 37 13.82 -7.29 25.91
N GLY A 38 12.84 -6.44 25.59
CA GLY A 38 12.58 -5.15 26.22
C GLY A 38 11.15 -5.04 26.73
N GLU A 39 10.89 -3.96 27.44
CA GLU A 39 9.56 -3.69 28.00
C GLU A 39 9.18 -2.22 27.82
N PHE A 40 7.97 -1.98 27.30
CA PHE A 40 7.33 -0.67 27.28
C PHE A 40 6.63 -0.41 28.62
N ASP A 41 6.65 0.82 29.11
CA ASP A 41 5.86 1.19 30.30
C ASP A 41 4.36 1.16 30.01
N ASN A 42 3.98 1.59 28.81
CA ASN A 42 2.61 1.56 28.33
C ASN A 42 2.24 0.21 27.70
N LYS A 43 0.95 -0.04 27.55
CA LYS A 43 0.44 -1.19 26.81
C LYS A 43 0.33 -0.83 25.33
N ALA A 44 1.45 -0.90 24.64
CA ALA A 44 1.52 -0.52 23.23
C ALA A 44 0.49 -1.28 22.39
N THR A 45 -0.16 -0.54 21.49
CA THR A 45 -1.04 -1.07 20.45
C THR A 45 -0.46 -0.84 19.06
N ARG A 46 0.53 0.05 18.94
CA ARG A 46 1.27 0.36 17.71
C ARG A 46 2.76 0.29 17.99
N LEU A 47 3.50 -0.13 16.98
CA LEU A 47 4.95 -0.19 16.97
C LEU A 47 5.46 0.57 15.76
N ALA A 48 6.48 1.39 15.95
CA ALA A 48 7.27 1.97 14.89
C ALA A 48 8.76 1.82 15.21
N VAL A 49 9.53 1.44 14.21
CA VAL A 49 10.98 1.22 14.36
C VAL A 49 11.72 2.10 13.37
N THR A 50 12.83 2.71 13.82
CA THR A 50 13.68 3.52 12.93
C THR A 50 14.19 2.66 11.79
N ASN A 51 14.08 3.20 10.58
CA ASN A 51 14.56 2.55 9.38
C ASN A 51 16.02 2.10 9.49
N GLY A 52 16.33 0.94 8.93
CA GLY A 52 17.67 0.39 8.78
C GLY A 52 18.29 -0.20 10.02
N SER A 53 18.25 0.42 11.17
CA SER A 53 19.05 -0.01 12.33
C SER A 53 18.25 -0.37 13.58
N GLY A 54 16.99 0.01 13.64
CA GLY A 54 16.24 -0.06 14.91
C GLY A 54 16.89 0.79 15.99
N LYS A 55 17.39 1.98 15.66
CA LYS A 55 18.00 2.91 16.63
C LYS A 55 17.01 3.35 17.68
N TYR A 56 15.76 3.60 17.28
CA TYR A 56 14.64 3.90 18.15
C TYR A 56 13.50 2.93 17.91
N ILE A 57 12.91 2.43 18.99
CA ILE A 57 11.74 1.58 18.96
C ILE A 57 10.63 2.29 19.76
N VAL A 58 9.58 2.70 19.07
CA VAL A 58 8.49 3.49 19.62
C VAL A 58 7.27 2.61 19.78
N GLY A 59 6.86 2.38 21.02
CA GLY A 59 5.61 1.70 21.35
C GLY A 59 4.58 2.71 21.83
N THR A 60 3.46 2.85 21.09
CA THR A 60 2.40 3.80 21.44
C THR A 60 1.06 3.12 21.67
N ASP A 61 0.23 3.77 22.48
CA ASP A 61 -1.22 3.60 22.50
C ASP A 61 -1.90 4.96 22.23
N ASP A 62 -3.21 5.06 22.44
CA ASP A 62 -3.93 6.31 22.18
C ASP A 62 -3.58 7.43 23.16
N ASN A 63 -2.92 7.13 24.30
CA ASN A 63 -2.72 8.08 25.40
C ASN A 63 -1.26 8.26 25.80
N SER A 64 -0.36 7.40 25.33
CA SER A 64 1.02 7.36 25.82
C SER A 64 1.99 6.77 24.81
N ALA A 65 3.27 7.06 25.00
CA ALA A 65 4.37 6.46 24.27
C ALA A 65 5.49 6.01 25.19
N THR A 66 6.20 4.97 24.79
CA THR A 66 7.49 4.56 25.33
C THR A 66 8.48 4.43 24.18
N VAL A 67 9.67 4.96 24.35
CA VAL A 67 10.76 4.84 23.37
C VAL A 67 11.92 4.09 23.98
N LEU A 68 12.36 3.06 23.26
CA LEU A 68 13.54 2.27 23.58
C LEU A 68 14.67 2.59 22.60
N ASN A 69 15.91 2.40 23.02
CA ASN A 69 17.09 2.46 22.17
C ASN A 69 17.33 1.13 21.44
N ALA A 70 18.40 1.08 20.64
CA ALA A 70 18.80 -0.11 19.87
C ALA A 70 19.06 -1.36 20.75
N ASP A 71 19.41 -1.17 22.04
CA ASP A 71 19.66 -2.24 23.01
C ASP A 71 18.41 -2.67 23.78
N GLY A 72 17.24 -2.12 23.44
CA GLY A 72 16.00 -2.39 24.14
C GLY A 72 15.85 -1.70 25.49
N LYS A 73 16.73 -0.72 25.81
CA LYS A 73 16.66 0.06 27.05
C LYS A 73 15.76 1.28 26.83
N MET A 74 14.92 1.56 27.82
CA MET A 74 14.05 2.72 27.78
C MET A 74 14.85 4.03 27.77
N ILE A 75 14.54 4.90 26.81
CA ILE A 75 15.03 6.26 26.73
C ILE A 75 14.09 7.16 27.52
N TRP A 76 12.80 7.09 27.20
CA TRP A 76 11.74 7.80 27.92
C TRP A 76 10.39 7.09 27.78
N SER A 77 9.48 7.46 28.66
CA SER A 77 8.07 7.07 28.62
C SER A 77 7.21 8.22 29.12
N GLY A 78 6.02 8.41 28.56
CA GLY A 78 5.14 9.50 28.96
C GLY A 78 3.70 9.35 28.52
N ASP A 79 2.81 9.81 29.37
CA ASP A 79 1.41 10.06 29.11
C ASP A 79 1.28 11.38 28.33
N TYR A 80 0.63 11.38 27.19
CA TYR A 80 0.53 12.55 26.33
C TYR A 80 -0.02 13.78 27.05
N LYS A 81 -1.03 13.62 27.89
CA LYS A 81 -1.61 14.69 28.68
C LYS A 81 -0.65 15.31 29.68
N LYS A 82 0.40 14.59 30.07
CA LYS A 82 1.40 15.08 31.03
C LYS A 82 2.60 15.72 30.33
N ILE A 83 2.98 15.17 29.19
CA ILE A 83 4.17 15.64 28.45
C ILE A 83 3.85 16.76 27.45
N THR A 84 2.58 17.06 27.17
CA THR A 84 2.14 18.16 26.32
C THR A 84 1.54 19.30 27.11
N THR A 85 1.90 20.54 26.77
CA THR A 85 1.42 21.73 27.48
C THR A 85 -0.04 22.03 27.20
N ASN A 86 -0.53 21.75 25.98
CA ASN A 86 -1.95 21.85 25.62
C ASN A 86 -2.80 20.66 26.08
N LYS A 87 -2.19 19.70 26.84
CA LYS A 87 -2.85 18.51 27.35
C LYS A 87 -3.52 17.66 26.29
N THR A 88 -2.85 17.49 25.14
CA THR A 88 -3.21 16.55 24.09
C THR A 88 -3.44 15.15 24.69
N ASN A 89 -4.52 14.50 24.32
CA ASN A 89 -4.92 13.22 24.90
C ASN A 89 -5.80 12.45 23.93
N LYS A 90 -5.81 11.13 24.03
CA LYS A 90 -6.63 10.25 23.18
C LYS A 90 -6.39 10.42 21.68
N CYS A 91 -5.13 10.33 21.29
CA CYS A 91 -4.68 10.43 19.91
C CYS A 91 -4.92 9.11 19.17
N GLU A 92 -6.12 8.91 18.63
CA GLU A 92 -6.43 7.78 17.76
C GLU A 92 -5.63 7.89 16.45
N TYR A 93 -5.33 9.12 16.03
CA TYR A 93 -4.47 9.43 14.88
C TYR A 93 -3.13 9.96 15.37
N GLN A 94 -2.09 9.26 14.98
CA GLN A 94 -0.71 9.64 15.30
C GLN A 94 0.23 9.12 14.21
N TYR A 95 1.28 9.89 13.94
CA TYR A 95 2.25 9.59 12.90
C TYR A 95 3.64 9.60 13.49
N THR A 96 4.41 8.57 13.20
CA THR A 96 5.84 8.54 13.48
C THR A 96 6.58 8.91 12.20
N VAL A 97 7.39 9.95 12.27
CA VAL A 97 8.21 10.45 11.16
C VAL A 97 9.66 10.25 11.52
N TRP A 98 10.41 9.60 10.67
CA TRP A 98 11.85 9.40 10.85
C TRP A 98 12.63 10.47 10.09
N THR A 99 13.68 11.00 10.73
CA THR A 99 14.58 11.99 10.16
C THR A 99 16.02 11.65 10.53
N ASP A 100 17.00 12.30 9.92
CA ASP A 100 18.43 12.10 10.24
C ASP A 100 18.75 12.44 11.70
N LYS A 101 17.94 13.30 12.34
CA LYS A 101 18.07 13.69 13.74
C LYS A 101 17.39 12.75 14.73
N GLY A 102 16.61 11.79 14.23
CA GLY A 102 15.86 10.82 15.03
C GLY A 102 14.42 10.70 14.59
N GLY A 103 13.64 11.75 14.77
CA GLY A 103 12.26 11.76 14.25
C GLY A 103 11.28 12.48 15.17
N TYR A 104 10.06 12.53 14.68
CA TYR A 104 8.92 13.21 15.30
C TYR A 104 7.78 12.23 15.55
N LEU A 105 7.13 12.37 16.69
CA LEU A 105 5.83 11.77 16.96
C LEU A 105 4.78 12.89 16.87
N PHE A 106 4.02 12.89 15.78
CA PHE A 106 2.91 13.80 15.57
C PHE A 106 1.66 13.22 16.21
N LEU A 107 1.06 13.95 17.14
CA LEU A 107 -0.11 13.58 17.90
C LEU A 107 -1.29 14.45 17.45
N PHE A 108 -2.42 13.81 17.14
CA PHE A 108 -3.66 14.47 16.81
C PHE A 108 -4.78 13.99 17.73
N ASP A 109 -5.30 14.90 18.57
CA ASP A 109 -6.41 14.67 19.50
C ASP A 109 -7.70 15.25 18.87
N GLU A 110 -8.46 14.41 18.19
CA GLU A 110 -9.77 14.78 17.64
C GLU A 110 -10.78 14.90 18.77
N ARG A 111 -11.32 16.09 18.97
CA ARG A 111 -12.26 16.35 20.07
C ARG A 111 -13.70 16.34 19.56
N LYS A 112 -14.55 15.63 20.30
CA LYS A 112 -16.00 15.63 20.04
C LYS A 112 -16.64 16.99 20.25
N LEU A 113 -16.09 17.76 21.18
CA LEU A 113 -16.54 19.13 21.54
C LEU A 113 -15.30 19.99 21.74
N GLY A 114 -15.27 21.14 21.08
CA GLY A 114 -14.15 22.09 21.15
C GLY A 114 -13.21 21.99 19.95
N THR A 115 -12.05 22.59 20.10
CA THR A 115 -11.00 22.63 19.08
C THR A 115 -10.11 21.40 19.19
N ASP A 116 -9.76 20.81 18.07
CA ASP A 116 -8.80 19.72 18.00
C ASP A 116 -7.41 20.19 18.44
N ARG A 117 -6.62 19.27 18.93
CA ARG A 117 -5.28 19.55 19.44
C ARG A 117 -4.24 18.77 18.68
N VAL A 118 -3.14 19.43 18.39
CA VAL A 118 -1.95 18.85 17.81
C VAL A 118 -0.79 19.04 18.77
N ALA A 119 0.05 18.05 18.92
CA ALA A 119 1.35 18.20 19.57
C ALA A 119 2.40 17.38 18.80
N VAL A 120 3.63 17.88 18.76
CA VAL A 120 4.76 17.17 18.16
C VAL A 120 5.82 16.95 19.21
N ILE A 121 6.21 15.69 19.35
CA ILE A 121 7.19 15.22 20.35
C ILE A 121 8.45 14.81 19.61
N ASP A 122 9.59 15.24 20.10
CA ASP A 122 10.91 14.78 19.66
C ASP A 122 11.14 13.35 20.14
N ILE A 123 11.29 12.41 19.22
CA ILE A 123 11.44 10.98 19.59
C ILE A 123 12.69 10.72 20.42
N PRO A 124 13.89 11.26 20.10
CA PRO A 124 15.08 11.06 20.91
C PRO A 124 14.95 11.48 22.38
N THR A 125 14.24 12.56 22.67
CA THR A 125 14.22 13.17 24.00
C THR A 125 12.89 13.09 24.73
N GLY A 126 11.80 12.81 24.04
CA GLY A 126 10.44 12.82 24.61
C GLY A 126 9.91 14.22 24.92
N LYS A 127 10.59 15.27 24.50
CA LYS A 127 10.18 16.67 24.73
C LYS A 127 9.17 17.10 23.69
N GLU A 128 8.17 17.84 24.13
CA GLU A 128 7.30 18.60 23.24
C GLU A 128 8.12 19.65 22.51
N LEU A 129 8.08 19.63 21.18
CA LEU A 129 8.69 20.65 20.33
C LEU A 129 7.74 21.84 20.17
N TRP A 130 6.50 21.55 19.84
CA TRP A 130 5.43 22.53 19.70
C TRP A 130 4.05 21.88 19.80
N ASN A 131 3.02 22.71 19.92
CA ASN A 131 1.62 22.28 19.92
C ASN A 131 0.71 23.35 19.31
N SER A 132 -0.53 22.98 19.02
CA SER A 132 -1.56 23.88 18.53
C SER A 132 -2.95 23.43 18.94
N GLU A 133 -3.85 24.38 19.17
CA GLU A 133 -5.28 24.18 19.36
C GLU A 133 -6.12 24.72 18.19
N VAL A 134 -5.50 25.06 17.06
CA VAL A 134 -6.13 25.75 15.93
C VAL A 134 -6.57 24.82 14.81
N TYR A 135 -5.99 23.60 14.74
CA TYR A 135 -6.24 22.70 13.65
C TYR A 135 -7.58 21.97 13.80
N GLN A 136 -8.31 21.88 12.70
CA GLN A 136 -9.58 21.15 12.63
C GLN A 136 -9.45 20.04 11.59
N ASN A 137 -9.90 18.86 11.95
CA ASN A 137 -9.86 17.73 11.03
C ASN A 137 -10.84 17.89 9.88
N LEU A 138 -10.40 17.55 8.67
CA LEU A 138 -11.21 17.48 7.47
C LEU A 138 -11.62 16.07 7.07
N ILE A 139 -11.11 15.05 7.73
CA ILE A 139 -11.51 13.68 7.46
C ILE A 139 -12.99 13.55 7.85
N PRO A 140 -13.88 13.22 6.92
CA PRO A 140 -15.28 13.02 7.25
C PRO A 140 -15.41 11.89 8.26
N LYS A 141 -16.10 12.14 9.37
CA LYS A 141 -16.40 11.12 10.38
C LYS A 141 -17.06 9.93 9.72
N GLY A 142 -16.45 8.76 9.79
CA GLY A 142 -16.98 7.50 9.28
C GLY A 142 -16.32 6.95 8.02
N GLU A 143 -15.31 7.60 7.47
CA GLU A 143 -14.44 6.97 6.48
C GLU A 143 -13.39 6.14 7.20
N SER A 144 -13.33 4.86 6.88
CA SER A 144 -12.40 3.94 7.49
C SER A 144 -10.97 4.40 7.25
N ALA A 145 -10.13 4.30 8.27
CA ALA A 145 -8.69 4.58 8.28
C ALA A 145 -7.86 3.74 7.28
N GLY A 146 -8.45 3.34 6.18
CA GLY A 146 -7.84 2.58 5.10
C GLY A 146 -7.55 3.39 3.84
N ASP A 147 -7.90 4.67 3.82
CA ASP A 147 -7.58 5.55 2.70
C ASP A 147 -6.35 6.39 3.03
N ASP A 148 -5.16 5.79 2.87
CA ASP A 148 -3.86 6.45 3.03
C ASP A 148 -3.71 7.71 2.16
N GLU A 149 -4.60 7.91 1.18
CA GLU A 149 -4.59 9.02 0.25
C GLU A 149 -5.29 10.29 0.77
N LEU A 150 -6.11 10.18 1.83
CA LEU A 150 -6.84 11.31 2.42
C LEU A 150 -6.34 11.69 3.82
N GLU A 151 -5.06 11.49 4.08
CA GLU A 151 -4.48 11.86 5.35
C GLU A 151 -4.62 13.37 5.61
N THR A 152 -4.97 13.68 6.84
CA THR A 152 -5.04 15.08 7.31
C THR A 152 -3.68 15.73 7.35
N VAL A 153 -2.61 14.94 7.51
CA VAL A 153 -1.24 15.41 7.67
C VAL A 153 -0.33 14.63 6.73
N LYS A 154 0.50 15.36 5.99
CA LYS A 154 1.60 14.81 5.19
C LYS A 154 2.90 15.44 5.67
N TYR A 155 3.96 14.63 5.76
CA TYR A 155 5.29 15.16 6.03
C TYR A 155 6.09 15.26 4.73
N ILE A 156 6.63 16.44 4.46
CA ILE A 156 7.50 16.69 3.30
C ILE A 156 8.94 16.65 3.80
N TYR A 157 9.62 15.56 3.50
CA TYR A 157 10.95 15.25 4.03
C TYR A 157 11.98 16.31 3.67
N GLU A 158 12.00 16.74 2.43
CA GLU A 158 12.96 17.71 1.90
C GLU A 158 12.82 19.12 2.50
N LEU A 159 11.64 19.42 3.04
CA LEU A 159 11.35 20.72 3.69
C LEU A 159 11.40 20.64 5.21
N ASP A 160 11.53 19.45 5.79
CA ASP A 160 11.34 19.21 7.22
C ASP A 160 10.05 19.90 7.73
N ALA A 161 8.93 19.66 7.03
CA ALA A 161 7.69 20.36 7.26
C ALA A 161 6.46 19.46 7.19
N PHE A 162 5.44 19.79 7.99
CA PHE A 162 4.13 19.16 7.90
C PHE A 162 3.18 19.98 7.04
N LEU A 163 2.57 19.34 6.04
CA LEU A 163 1.46 19.86 5.26
C LEU A 163 0.16 19.39 5.92
N ILE A 164 -0.58 20.31 6.52
CA ILE A 164 -1.77 20.00 7.32
C ILE A 164 -3.01 20.49 6.60
N SER A 165 -3.94 19.57 6.34
CA SER A 165 -5.25 19.89 5.77
C SER A 165 -6.22 20.30 6.86
N GLN A 166 -6.88 21.44 6.69
CA GLN A 166 -7.94 21.92 7.57
C GLN A 166 -9.27 22.03 6.83
N LYS A 167 -10.35 22.23 7.58
CA LYS A 167 -11.70 22.35 7.03
C LYS A 167 -11.83 23.45 5.97
N ALA A 168 -11.06 24.51 6.07
CA ALA A 168 -11.12 25.67 5.19
C ALA A 168 -9.77 26.06 4.56
N SER A 169 -8.67 25.43 4.96
CA SER A 169 -7.33 25.81 4.53
C SER A 169 -6.36 24.62 4.53
N VAL A 170 -5.24 24.82 3.84
CA VAL A 170 -4.05 23.96 3.92
C VAL A 170 -2.92 24.80 4.48
N ILE A 171 -2.20 24.26 5.45
CA ILE A 171 -1.12 24.95 6.16
C ILE A 171 0.16 24.14 6.01
N LEU A 172 1.28 24.84 5.75
CA LEU A 172 2.62 24.28 5.86
C LEU A 172 3.29 24.83 7.11
N VAL A 173 3.76 23.94 7.98
CA VAL A 173 4.46 24.29 9.22
C VAL A 173 5.81 23.58 9.31
N LYS A 174 6.82 24.26 9.88
CA LYS A 174 8.10 23.60 10.18
C LYS A 174 7.90 22.49 11.19
N ALA A 175 8.53 21.35 10.96
CA ALA A 175 8.29 20.17 11.80
C ALA A 175 8.90 20.32 13.20
N ASP A 176 10.03 20.99 13.32
CA ASP A 176 10.77 21.16 14.57
C ASP A 176 10.25 22.30 15.46
N THR A 177 9.63 23.34 14.89
CA THR A 177 9.21 24.54 15.63
C THR A 177 7.71 24.81 15.61
N GLY A 178 6.97 24.20 14.68
CA GLY A 178 5.56 24.51 14.43
C GLY A 178 5.33 25.90 13.85
N GLU A 179 6.39 26.59 13.45
CA GLU A 179 6.27 27.90 12.80
C GLU A 179 5.52 27.75 11.48
N LYS A 180 4.45 28.51 11.33
CA LYS A 180 3.67 28.53 10.10
C LYS A 180 4.50 29.19 8.99
N ILE A 181 4.84 28.39 7.95
CA ILE A 181 5.53 28.88 6.76
C ILE A 181 4.51 29.65 5.91
N TRP A 182 3.37 29.04 5.65
CA TRP A 182 2.25 29.68 4.96
C TRP A 182 0.92 28.95 5.23
N GLU A 183 -0.17 29.63 4.89
CA GLU A 183 -1.53 29.09 4.91
C GLU A 183 -2.28 29.56 3.66
N THR A 184 -3.05 28.70 3.05
CA THR A 184 -3.94 29.04 1.95
C THR A 184 -5.34 28.51 2.20
N ASN A 185 -6.35 29.35 2.03
CA ASN A 185 -7.78 28.98 2.10
C ASN A 185 -8.39 28.73 0.72
N ARG A 186 -7.59 28.76 -0.32
CA ARG A 186 -8.04 28.57 -1.69
C ARG A 186 -8.51 27.15 -1.96
N PHE A 187 -7.99 26.20 -1.17
CA PHE A 187 -8.28 24.80 -1.32
C PHE A 187 -9.08 24.32 -0.12
N LYS A 188 -10.15 23.57 -0.42
CA LYS A 188 -11.00 22.95 0.59
C LYS A 188 -10.97 21.45 0.37
N GLY A 189 -10.60 20.69 1.39
CA GLY A 189 -10.52 19.24 1.32
C GLY A 189 -9.15 18.72 1.73
N GLY A 190 -9.03 17.42 1.83
CA GLY A 190 -7.79 16.74 2.14
C GLY A 190 -6.79 16.85 0.99
N VAL A 191 -5.52 16.86 1.32
CA VAL A 191 -4.43 16.68 0.35
C VAL A 191 -4.34 15.18 0.06
N GLY A 192 -4.69 14.77 -1.16
CA GLY A 192 -4.53 13.40 -1.60
C GLY A 192 -3.07 13.11 -1.88
N LYS A 193 -2.64 13.45 -3.10
CA LYS A 193 -1.26 13.24 -3.52
C LYS A 193 -0.54 14.57 -3.69
N TYR A 194 0.75 14.59 -3.39
CA TYR A 194 1.60 15.75 -3.65
C TYR A 194 2.95 15.30 -4.23
N ILE A 195 3.60 16.24 -4.91
CA ILE A 195 4.98 16.13 -5.36
C ILE A 195 5.70 17.41 -4.91
N TYR A 196 6.82 17.27 -4.25
CA TYR A 196 7.74 18.37 -4.04
C TYR A 196 8.81 18.36 -5.13
N ASN A 197 8.92 19.47 -5.84
CA ASN A 197 9.94 19.70 -6.86
C ASN A 197 11.08 20.52 -6.23
N ALA A 198 12.14 19.84 -5.81
CA ALA A 198 13.27 20.46 -5.11
C ALA A 198 14.00 21.49 -5.99
N ASP A 199 14.16 21.23 -7.28
CA ASP A 199 14.88 22.13 -8.21
C ASP A 199 14.22 23.51 -8.31
N LYS A 200 12.91 23.57 -8.13
CA LYS A 200 12.12 24.81 -8.26
C LYS A 200 11.56 25.31 -6.94
N ASN A 201 11.71 24.52 -5.87
CA ASN A 201 11.10 24.76 -4.58
C ASN A 201 9.58 24.96 -4.67
N GLU A 202 8.91 24.00 -5.28
CA GLU A 202 7.48 24.04 -5.58
C GLU A 202 6.77 22.78 -5.13
N ILE A 203 5.51 22.93 -4.75
CA ILE A 203 4.62 21.80 -4.43
C ILE A 203 3.54 21.74 -5.49
N VAL A 204 3.38 20.57 -6.11
CA VAL A 204 2.18 20.23 -6.88
C VAL A 204 1.34 19.32 -6.03
N MET A 205 0.08 19.64 -5.82
CA MET A 205 -0.80 18.81 -5.02
C MET A 205 -2.16 18.61 -5.65
N LEU A 206 -2.73 17.45 -5.38
CA LEU A 206 -4.08 17.09 -5.74
C LEU A 206 -4.94 17.06 -4.47
N ASN A 207 -5.92 17.92 -4.42
CA ASN A 207 -6.85 18.01 -3.30
C ASN A 207 -8.16 17.33 -3.64
N PHE A 208 -8.73 16.67 -2.66
CA PHE A 208 -10.04 16.04 -2.75
C PHE A 208 -11.01 16.73 -1.82
N LYS A 209 -12.12 17.21 -2.37
CA LYS A 209 -13.22 17.75 -1.58
C LYS A 209 -14.41 16.79 -1.64
N PRO A 210 -14.85 16.23 -0.50
CA PRO A 210 -16.07 15.47 -0.45
C PRO A 210 -17.26 16.32 -0.93
N THR A 211 -18.13 15.75 -1.74
CA THR A 211 -19.37 16.42 -2.13
C THR A 211 -20.40 16.33 -1.02
N ALA A 212 -21.32 17.30 -0.95
CA ALA A 212 -22.19 17.57 0.21
C ALA A 212 -23.14 16.43 0.64
N LEU A 213 -23.30 15.38 -0.16
CA LEU A 213 -24.13 14.21 0.13
C LEU A 213 -23.34 13.00 0.61
N GLY A 214 -22.13 13.24 1.09
CA GLY A 214 -21.31 12.23 1.73
C GLY A 214 -20.59 11.32 0.74
N ALA A 215 -19.45 10.83 1.18
CA ALA A 215 -18.56 9.93 0.46
C ALA A 215 -19.23 8.64 -0.08
N LEU A 216 -20.44 8.36 0.35
CA LEU A 216 -21.19 7.18 -0.06
C LEU A 216 -21.79 7.26 -1.48
N PHE A 217 -22.03 8.47 -2.01
CA PHE A 217 -22.83 8.60 -3.24
C PHE A 217 -22.35 9.60 -4.28
N ALA A 218 -21.42 10.48 -3.98
CA ALA A 218 -21.26 11.68 -4.79
C ALA A 218 -19.85 11.99 -5.30
N GLY A 219 -18.87 11.14 -5.05
CA GLY A 219 -17.50 11.39 -5.50
C GLY A 219 -16.85 12.61 -4.86
N TYR A 220 -15.63 12.90 -5.27
CA TYR A 220 -14.84 14.03 -4.80
C TYR A 220 -14.73 15.09 -5.90
N LYS A 221 -14.76 16.36 -5.52
CA LYS A 221 -14.29 17.44 -6.38
C LYS A 221 -12.79 17.55 -6.22
N ASN A 222 -12.06 17.30 -7.27
CA ASN A 222 -10.61 17.33 -7.26
C ASN A 222 -10.11 18.69 -7.75
N GLN A 223 -8.97 19.11 -7.23
CA GLN A 223 -8.32 20.36 -7.58
C GLN A 223 -6.82 20.14 -7.66
N LEU A 224 -6.24 20.35 -8.82
CA LEU A 224 -4.81 20.27 -9.06
C LEU A 224 -4.19 21.65 -8.95
N VAL A 225 -3.11 21.80 -8.21
CA VAL A 225 -2.53 23.08 -7.88
C VAL A 225 -1.02 22.99 -7.85
N ARG A 226 -0.35 24.02 -8.36
CA ARG A 226 1.08 24.25 -8.17
C ARG A 226 1.30 25.50 -7.32
N LEU A 227 2.10 25.35 -6.30
CA LEU A 227 2.40 26.37 -5.30
C LEU A 227 3.90 26.61 -5.21
N ASN A 228 4.27 27.83 -4.86
CA ASN A 228 5.60 28.10 -4.33
C ASN A 228 5.69 27.57 -2.89
N ALA A 229 6.67 26.70 -2.61
CA ALA A 229 6.79 26.05 -1.31
C ALA A 229 7.21 27.00 -0.18
N SER A 230 7.87 28.12 -0.50
CA SER A 230 8.32 29.08 0.52
C SER A 230 7.21 29.97 1.07
N ASN A 231 6.21 30.32 0.26
CA ASN A 231 5.20 31.33 0.63
C ASN A 231 3.75 30.91 0.36
N GLY A 232 3.52 29.73 -0.23
CA GLY A 232 2.18 29.24 -0.55
C GLY A 232 1.50 29.98 -1.70
N GLU A 233 2.21 30.82 -2.44
CA GLU A 233 1.67 31.50 -3.61
C GLU A 233 1.25 30.48 -4.67
N VAL A 234 0.01 30.61 -5.13
CA VAL A 234 -0.51 29.78 -6.20
C VAL A 234 0.04 30.23 -7.52
N LEU A 235 0.89 29.42 -8.12
CA LEU A 235 1.48 29.67 -9.43
C LEU A 235 0.48 29.39 -10.55
N TRP A 236 -0.28 28.31 -10.41
CA TRP A 236 -1.48 28.03 -11.21
C TRP A 236 -2.38 27.02 -10.49
N ASP A 237 -3.66 27.00 -10.84
CA ASP A 237 -4.59 25.94 -10.51
C ASP A 237 -5.33 25.47 -11.79
N ALA A 238 -5.42 24.16 -11.93
CA ALA A 238 -6.29 23.55 -12.91
C ALA A 238 -7.54 23.04 -12.20
N THR A 239 -8.62 23.76 -12.33
CA THR A 239 -9.91 23.22 -11.98
C THR A 239 -10.20 22.14 -13.01
N PHE A 240 -10.38 20.93 -12.56
CA PHE A 240 -10.71 19.84 -13.44
C PHE A 240 -12.03 20.12 -14.15
N THR A 241 -11.95 20.69 -15.29
CA THR A 241 -13.07 20.80 -16.19
C THR A 241 -12.97 19.66 -17.18
N GLY A 242 -13.79 18.72 -17.09
CA GLY A 242 -14.05 17.80 -18.17
C GLY A 242 -13.78 16.33 -17.88
N ALA A 243 -12.60 15.97 -17.56
CA ALA A 243 -12.19 14.57 -17.58
C ALA A 243 -12.37 13.81 -16.28
N VAL A 244 -12.23 14.49 -15.21
CA VAL A 244 -12.38 13.91 -13.87
C VAL A 244 -13.82 13.96 -13.39
N GLN A 245 -14.65 14.38 -14.27
CA GLN A 245 -15.85 14.99 -13.94
C GLN A 245 -16.94 14.19 -13.49
N LYS A 246 -17.16 13.18 -14.10
CA LYS A 246 -18.46 12.68 -13.91
C LYS A 246 -18.59 11.61 -12.87
N GLU A 247 -17.74 10.85 -12.48
CA GLU A 247 -18.16 9.70 -11.70
C GLU A 247 -17.04 8.79 -11.20
N LEU A 248 -15.95 9.42 -10.81
CA LEU A 248 -15.11 8.69 -9.90
C LEU A 248 -15.70 8.71 -8.49
N VAL A 249 -16.75 7.95 -8.32
CA VAL A 249 -17.10 7.46 -7.01
C VAL A 249 -16.14 6.31 -6.69
N THR A 250 -14.87 6.59 -6.65
CA THR A 250 -13.90 5.68 -6.09
C THR A 250 -13.69 6.11 -4.65
N ARG A 251 -13.84 5.23 -3.72
CA ARG A 251 -13.44 5.46 -2.32
C ARG A 251 -11.93 5.51 -2.18
N LYS A 252 -11.21 4.96 -3.15
CA LYS A 252 -9.78 5.10 -3.39
C LYS A 252 -9.58 5.51 -4.83
N PRO A 253 -9.48 6.79 -5.12
CA PRO A 253 -9.00 7.18 -6.43
C PRO A 253 -7.59 6.62 -6.57
N ILE A 254 -7.39 5.75 -7.53
CA ILE A 254 -6.04 5.38 -7.97
C ILE A 254 -5.51 6.62 -8.65
N VAL A 255 -4.74 7.41 -7.90
CA VAL A 255 -4.13 8.63 -8.40
C VAL A 255 -2.65 8.42 -8.39
N ASP A 256 -2.05 8.52 -9.54
CA ASP A 256 -0.63 8.69 -9.67
C ASP A 256 -0.32 10.00 -10.37
N MET A 257 0.76 10.65 -9.94
CA MET A 257 1.15 11.94 -10.43
C MET A 257 2.67 12.04 -10.42
N TRP A 258 3.26 12.50 -11.52
CA TRP A 258 4.71 12.68 -11.61
C TRP A 258 5.08 13.77 -12.59
N ILE A 259 6.31 14.28 -12.47
CA ILE A 259 6.87 15.33 -13.32
C ILE A 259 7.99 14.71 -14.16
N LYS A 260 7.95 14.96 -15.47
CA LYS A 260 9.01 14.54 -16.40
C LYS A 260 9.07 15.50 -17.58
N GLY A 261 10.27 15.97 -17.93
CA GLY A 261 10.50 16.78 -19.14
C GLY A 261 9.66 18.06 -19.22
N GLY A 262 9.46 18.76 -18.07
CA GLY A 262 8.65 19.98 -18.04
C GLY A 262 7.14 19.74 -18.14
N LYS A 263 6.70 18.51 -18.02
CA LYS A 263 5.28 18.11 -18.05
C LYS A 263 4.88 17.47 -16.72
N LEU A 264 3.64 17.69 -16.34
CA LEU A 264 2.98 17.02 -15.22
C LEU A 264 2.01 15.98 -15.79
N TYR A 265 2.20 14.74 -15.37
CA TYR A 265 1.37 13.61 -15.73
C TYR A 265 0.44 13.30 -14.57
N LEU A 266 -0.84 13.20 -14.83
CA LEU A 266 -1.87 12.85 -13.88
C LEU A 266 -2.61 11.60 -14.36
N HIS A 267 -2.43 10.50 -13.65
CA HIS A 267 -3.16 9.25 -13.87
C HIS A 267 -4.39 9.22 -12.96
N LEU A 268 -5.51 9.59 -13.54
CA LEU A 268 -6.82 9.59 -12.87
C LEU A 268 -7.88 9.42 -13.96
N ASN A 269 -8.55 8.27 -14.04
CA ASN A 269 -9.45 7.90 -15.14
C ASN A 269 -8.82 7.93 -16.55
N GLY A 270 -7.60 7.50 -16.66
CA GLY A 270 -6.79 7.67 -17.81
C GLY A 270 -5.59 8.56 -17.52
N LEU A 271 -4.96 9.05 -18.53
CA LEU A 271 -3.80 9.91 -18.40
C LEU A 271 -4.12 11.30 -18.94
N THR A 272 -3.91 12.32 -18.11
CA THR A 272 -3.95 13.72 -18.54
C THR A 272 -2.58 14.34 -18.32
N VAL A 273 -2.10 15.06 -19.31
CA VAL A 273 -0.78 15.70 -19.31
C VAL A 273 -0.94 17.21 -19.36
N TYR A 274 -0.26 17.89 -18.46
CA TYR A 274 -0.26 19.34 -18.34
C TYR A 274 1.14 19.88 -18.60
N ASP A 275 1.21 21.06 -19.18
CA ASP A 275 2.43 21.88 -19.13
C ASP A 275 2.71 22.26 -17.70
N TYR A 276 3.89 21.89 -17.19
CA TYR A 276 4.24 22.13 -15.78
C TYR A 276 4.30 23.62 -15.44
N SER A 277 4.72 24.45 -16.40
CA SER A 277 4.92 25.89 -16.14
C SER A 277 3.61 26.66 -16.07
N THR A 278 2.66 26.31 -16.93
CA THR A 278 1.42 27.07 -17.13
C THR A 278 0.18 26.39 -16.53
N GLY A 279 0.23 25.08 -16.26
CA GLY A 279 -0.94 24.30 -15.86
C GLY A 279 -1.92 24.05 -17.03
N GLN A 280 -1.55 24.41 -18.26
CA GLN A 280 -2.38 24.15 -19.43
C GLN A 280 -2.39 22.67 -19.75
N GLN A 281 -3.57 22.11 -19.95
CA GLN A 281 -3.70 20.74 -20.44
C GLN A 281 -3.14 20.65 -21.86
N LEU A 282 -2.16 19.78 -22.07
CA LEU A 282 -1.56 19.52 -23.37
C LEU A 282 -2.34 18.48 -24.14
N TRP A 283 -2.62 17.36 -23.49
CA TRP A 283 -3.40 16.28 -24.06
C TRP A 283 -3.97 15.37 -22.98
N SER A 284 -4.91 14.49 -23.34
CA SER A 284 -5.42 13.45 -22.46
C SER A 284 -5.86 12.22 -23.25
N ALA A 285 -5.67 11.05 -22.64
CA ALA A 285 -6.26 9.78 -23.05
C ALA A 285 -7.10 9.26 -21.91
N ILE A 286 -8.41 9.36 -22.03
CA ILE A 286 -9.35 9.09 -20.94
C ILE A 286 -10.03 7.77 -21.19
N TYR A 287 -10.19 6.97 -20.13
CA TYR A 287 -11.00 5.78 -20.17
C TYR A 287 -12.47 6.20 -20.34
N ASP A 288 -13.09 5.70 -21.39
CA ASP A 288 -14.51 5.87 -21.55
C ASP A 288 -15.23 5.08 -20.47
N ASP A 289 -15.83 5.82 -19.57
CA ASP A 289 -16.83 5.46 -18.55
C ASP A 289 -16.94 4.03 -18.00
N ASP A 290 -17.25 4.01 -16.73
CA ASP A 290 -17.77 2.90 -15.94
C ASP A 290 -16.78 1.80 -15.57
N MET A 291 -15.73 2.17 -14.83
CA MET A 291 -15.06 1.24 -13.92
C MET A 291 -15.98 0.79 -12.77
N GLY A 292 -17.23 1.28 -12.74
CA GLY A 292 -18.26 0.91 -11.80
C GLY A 292 -19.07 -0.31 -12.25
N GLY A 293 -19.19 -1.30 -11.39
CA GLY A 293 -20.14 -2.38 -11.59
C GLY A 293 -21.58 -1.83 -11.58
N SER A 294 -22.44 -2.42 -12.40
CA SER A 294 -23.80 -2.02 -12.70
C SER A 294 -24.52 -1.21 -11.62
N SER A 295 -24.70 0.06 -11.87
CA SER A 295 -25.61 0.91 -11.12
C SER A 295 -27.05 0.53 -11.50
N GLY A 296 -27.67 -0.31 -10.71
CA GLY A 296 -29.12 -0.37 -10.75
C GLY A 296 -29.66 0.89 -10.10
N ASN A 297 -30.30 1.77 -10.84
CA ASN A 297 -31.08 2.88 -10.31
C ASN A 297 -32.15 2.36 -9.36
N SER A 298 -31.93 2.45 -8.08
CA SER A 298 -32.98 2.33 -7.09
C SER A 298 -32.58 3.02 -5.81
N LEU A 299 -33.16 4.15 -5.53
CA LEU A 299 -33.14 4.82 -4.22
C LEU A 299 -33.69 3.95 -3.09
N PHE A 300 -34.37 2.85 -3.39
CA PHE A 300 -35.09 2.00 -2.42
C PHE A 300 -35.00 0.48 -2.71
N GLY A 301 -34.10 0.04 -3.58
CA GLY A 301 -33.97 -1.39 -3.91
C GLY A 301 -32.66 -1.99 -3.41
N ASN A 302 -32.73 -3.23 -2.90
CA ASN A 302 -31.61 -4.06 -2.41
C ASN A 302 -30.57 -4.45 -3.49
N LYS A 303 -30.28 -3.61 -4.47
CA LYS A 303 -29.23 -3.87 -5.46
C LYS A 303 -27.89 -3.40 -4.90
N LYS A 304 -27.02 -4.36 -4.66
CA LYS A 304 -25.62 -4.16 -4.27
C LYS A 304 -24.92 -3.33 -5.34
N LYS A 305 -24.35 -2.20 -4.97
CA LYS A 305 -23.38 -1.49 -5.81
C LYS A 305 -22.05 -2.17 -5.63
N SER A 306 -21.50 -2.72 -6.70
CA SER A 306 -20.13 -3.28 -6.72
C SER A 306 -19.24 -2.34 -7.50
N GLN A 307 -18.03 -2.15 -7.00
CA GLN A 307 -17.00 -1.39 -7.67
C GLN A 307 -15.83 -2.33 -7.95
N TYR A 308 -15.24 -2.23 -9.14
CA TYR A 308 -14.18 -3.11 -9.59
C TYR A 308 -12.86 -2.34 -9.69
N TYR A 309 -11.78 -2.95 -9.22
CA TYR A 309 -10.43 -2.41 -9.27
C TYR A 309 -9.50 -3.37 -10.01
N HIS A 310 -8.40 -2.85 -10.52
CA HIS A 310 -7.40 -3.62 -11.28
C HIS A 310 -7.97 -4.33 -12.52
N LEU A 311 -8.99 -3.71 -13.14
CA LEU A 311 -9.53 -4.22 -14.39
C LEU A 311 -8.61 -3.98 -15.59
N ILE A 312 -7.78 -2.96 -15.50
CA ILE A 312 -6.83 -2.54 -16.53
C ILE A 312 -5.47 -2.31 -15.92
N ALA A 313 -4.44 -2.49 -16.74
CA ALA A 313 -3.07 -2.22 -16.36
C ALA A 313 -2.82 -0.73 -16.16
N GLU A 314 -1.90 -0.42 -15.28
CA GLU A 314 -1.29 0.89 -15.14
C GLU A 314 -0.65 1.33 -16.47
N PRO A 315 -0.58 2.65 -16.77
CA PRO A 315 0.12 3.13 -17.95
C PRO A 315 1.57 2.66 -17.98
N LEU A 316 1.98 2.09 -19.11
CA LEU A 316 3.36 1.67 -19.31
C LEU A 316 4.13 2.75 -20.08
N PHE A 317 5.14 3.32 -19.45
CA PHE A 317 5.98 4.37 -20.01
C PHE A 317 7.28 3.84 -20.57
N THR A 318 7.65 4.33 -21.74
CA THR A 318 8.97 4.20 -22.31
C THR A 318 9.62 5.59 -22.46
N GLN A 319 10.77 5.66 -23.08
CA GLN A 319 11.43 6.95 -23.33
C GLN A 319 10.56 7.90 -24.17
N ASN A 320 9.86 7.38 -25.18
CA ASN A 320 9.17 8.19 -26.20
C ASN A 320 7.67 7.91 -26.31
N ALA A 321 7.14 6.92 -25.61
CA ALA A 321 5.75 6.51 -25.75
C ALA A 321 5.12 6.10 -24.41
N VAL A 322 3.80 6.15 -24.38
CA VAL A 322 2.98 5.57 -23.31
C VAL A 322 1.96 4.61 -23.92
N TYR A 323 1.77 3.48 -23.23
CA TYR A 323 0.78 2.46 -23.58
C TYR A 323 -0.33 2.49 -22.54
N LEU A 324 -1.56 2.55 -23.03
CA LEU A 324 -2.76 2.65 -22.20
C LEU A 324 -3.72 1.52 -22.55
N VAL A 325 -4.25 0.85 -21.55
CA VAL A 325 -5.40 -0.05 -21.75
C VAL A 325 -6.66 0.79 -21.68
N ILE A 326 -7.42 0.81 -22.75
CA ILE A 326 -8.65 1.58 -22.87
C ILE A 326 -9.86 0.67 -22.70
N LEU A 327 -10.83 1.13 -21.91
CA LEU A 327 -12.14 0.51 -21.74
C LEU A 327 -13.15 1.21 -22.64
N GLY A 328 -13.74 0.50 -23.58
CA GLY A 328 -14.86 1.00 -24.35
C GLY A 328 -16.17 0.91 -23.59
N ASN A 329 -16.93 1.98 -23.60
CA ASN A 329 -18.09 2.20 -22.74
C ASN A 329 -19.32 1.36 -23.08
N ARG A 330 -19.64 1.21 -24.35
CA ARG A 330 -20.91 0.61 -24.78
C ARG A 330 -20.86 -0.91 -24.95
N ASP A 331 -19.75 -1.43 -25.40
CA ASP A 331 -19.60 -2.83 -25.80
C ASP A 331 -18.72 -3.66 -24.88
N LYS A 332 -18.25 -3.07 -23.77
CA LYS A 332 -17.31 -3.68 -22.81
C LYS A 332 -16.05 -4.22 -23.46
N THR A 333 -15.68 -3.66 -24.60
CA THR A 333 -14.45 -4.01 -25.29
C THR A 333 -13.27 -3.35 -24.62
N LYS A 334 -12.12 -3.98 -24.76
CA LYS A 334 -10.84 -3.43 -24.35
C LYS A 334 -9.90 -3.44 -25.53
N TYR A 335 -9.00 -2.49 -25.55
CA TYR A 335 -7.92 -2.40 -26.52
C TYR A 335 -6.76 -1.62 -25.91
N VAL A 336 -5.62 -1.66 -26.55
CA VAL A 336 -4.43 -0.92 -26.12
C VAL A 336 -4.17 0.19 -27.11
N GLU A 337 -3.86 1.37 -26.60
CA GLU A 337 -3.37 2.51 -27.37
C GLU A 337 -1.92 2.79 -27.05
N LYS A 338 -1.14 3.12 -28.07
CA LYS A 338 0.21 3.69 -27.93
C LYS A 338 0.16 5.15 -28.37
N HIS A 339 0.56 6.03 -27.47
CA HIS A 339 0.67 7.45 -27.73
C HIS A 339 2.12 7.89 -27.70
N ASP A 340 2.45 8.85 -28.55
CA ASP A 340 3.69 9.61 -28.43
C ASP A 340 3.68 10.40 -27.13
N LEU A 341 4.70 10.22 -26.30
CA LEU A 341 4.74 10.77 -24.95
C LEU A 341 4.81 12.30 -24.95
N GLU A 342 5.38 12.88 -26.00
CA GLU A 342 5.57 14.33 -26.08
C GLU A 342 4.32 15.04 -26.56
N SER A 343 3.79 14.60 -27.69
CA SER A 343 2.67 15.26 -28.35
C SER A 343 1.30 14.72 -27.97
N GLY A 344 1.24 13.54 -27.34
CA GLY A 344 0.00 12.81 -27.09
C GLY A 344 -0.63 12.21 -28.34
N LYS A 345 0.03 12.30 -29.48
CA LYS A 345 -0.49 11.77 -30.74
C LYS A 345 -0.64 10.25 -30.65
N LEU A 346 -1.83 9.76 -31.00
CA LEU A 346 -2.07 8.33 -31.14
C LEU A 346 -1.19 7.77 -32.25
N LEU A 347 -0.29 6.86 -31.91
CA LEU A 347 0.59 6.18 -32.87
C LEU A 347 -0.10 4.96 -33.49
N TRP A 348 -0.74 4.17 -32.62
CA TRP A 348 -1.61 3.07 -33.03
C TRP A 348 -2.59 2.70 -31.93
N ALA A 349 -3.70 2.08 -32.32
CA ALA A 349 -4.62 1.37 -31.43
C ALA A 349 -4.68 -0.10 -31.84
N SER A 350 -4.67 -1.00 -30.87
CA SER A 350 -4.78 -2.42 -31.15
C SER A 350 -6.18 -2.80 -31.62
N GLU A 351 -6.31 -4.00 -32.14
CA GLU A 351 -7.61 -4.62 -32.35
C GLU A 351 -8.36 -4.76 -31.03
N LYS A 352 -9.70 -4.76 -31.14
CA LYS A 352 -10.57 -4.98 -29.98
C LYS A 352 -10.37 -6.39 -29.40
N ILE A 353 -10.05 -6.45 -28.10
CA ILE A 353 -9.83 -7.70 -27.39
C ILE A 353 -11.16 -8.14 -26.79
N THR A 354 -11.72 -9.20 -27.37
CA THR A 354 -13.02 -9.72 -26.98
C THR A 354 -12.89 -10.80 -25.89
N GLY A 355 -13.88 -10.87 -25.01
CA GLY A 355 -13.99 -11.89 -23.95
C GLY A 355 -13.10 -11.66 -22.75
N ALA A 356 -12.39 -10.53 -22.67
CA ALA A 356 -11.64 -10.12 -21.48
C ALA A 356 -12.53 -9.29 -20.55
N PHE A 357 -12.65 -9.73 -19.30
CA PHE A 357 -13.24 -8.87 -18.27
C PHE A 357 -12.20 -7.91 -17.71
N CYS A 358 -10.97 -8.37 -17.52
CA CYS A 358 -9.85 -7.55 -17.08
C CYS A 358 -8.59 -7.78 -17.93
N MET A 359 -7.71 -6.78 -17.96
CA MET A 359 -6.38 -6.78 -18.56
C MET A 359 -5.42 -6.09 -17.58
N PRO A 360 -5.06 -6.75 -16.46
CA PRO A 360 -4.41 -6.10 -15.33
C PRO A 360 -2.92 -5.82 -15.55
N HIS A 361 -2.28 -6.46 -16.52
CA HIS A 361 -0.85 -6.32 -16.76
C HIS A 361 -0.53 -6.18 -18.25
N ILE A 362 0.38 -5.26 -18.55
CA ILE A 362 1.05 -5.10 -19.83
C ILE A 362 2.55 -4.94 -19.64
N TYR A 363 3.34 -5.55 -20.52
CA TYR A 363 4.81 -5.48 -20.47
C TYR A 363 5.39 -5.32 -21.87
N LEU A 364 6.41 -4.48 -22.01
CA LEU A 364 7.15 -4.35 -23.26
C LEU A 364 8.42 -5.21 -23.23
N ALA A 365 8.54 -6.12 -24.18
CA ALA A 365 9.69 -6.98 -24.38
C ALA A 365 10.15 -6.90 -25.84
N GLY A 366 11.21 -6.15 -26.08
CA GLY A 366 11.70 -5.87 -27.43
C GLY A 366 10.64 -5.14 -28.27
N ASP A 367 10.24 -5.76 -29.38
CA ASP A 367 9.21 -5.26 -30.31
C ASP A 367 7.80 -5.83 -30.03
N LYS A 368 7.59 -6.46 -28.88
CA LYS A 368 6.31 -7.07 -28.47
C LYS A 368 5.79 -6.44 -27.18
N LEU A 369 4.54 -6.00 -27.23
CA LEU A 369 3.78 -5.64 -26.03
C LEU A 369 2.99 -6.86 -25.59
N MET A 370 3.36 -7.41 -24.44
CA MET A 370 2.69 -8.54 -23.80
C MET A 370 1.50 -8.05 -23.00
N VAL A 371 0.33 -8.65 -23.18
CA VAL A 371 -0.91 -8.26 -22.54
C VAL A 371 -1.55 -9.45 -21.86
N GLN A 372 -1.80 -9.35 -20.57
CA GLN A 372 -2.60 -10.32 -19.85
C GLN A 372 -4.08 -10.10 -20.16
N VAL A 373 -4.73 -11.14 -20.64
CA VAL A 373 -6.17 -11.15 -20.88
C VAL A 373 -6.84 -12.06 -19.87
N GLY A 374 -7.59 -11.47 -18.96
CA GLY A 374 -8.20 -12.21 -17.85
C GLY A 374 -7.37 -12.20 -16.57
N GLY A 375 -7.79 -12.95 -15.59
CA GLY A 375 -7.16 -13.04 -14.27
C GLY A 375 -8.02 -12.54 -13.14
N LYS A 376 -7.40 -12.17 -12.03
CA LYS A 376 -8.05 -11.67 -10.81
C LYS A 376 -8.22 -10.13 -10.85
N PHE A 377 -9.27 -9.67 -10.23
CA PHE A 377 -9.51 -8.24 -9.99
C PHE A 377 -10.17 -8.07 -8.62
N GLN A 378 -10.06 -6.89 -8.05
CA GLN A 378 -10.70 -6.59 -6.77
C GLN A 378 -12.13 -6.11 -6.97
N VAL A 379 -13.00 -6.55 -6.09
CA VAL A 379 -14.40 -6.09 -6.00
C VAL A 379 -14.59 -5.46 -4.64
N GLN A 380 -15.08 -4.24 -4.62
CA GLN A 380 -15.59 -3.61 -3.42
C GLN A 380 -17.13 -3.63 -3.45
N GLU A 381 -17.74 -4.27 -2.46
CA GLU A 381 -19.19 -4.26 -2.25
C GLU A 381 -19.52 -3.54 -0.96
N LEU A 382 -20.61 -2.77 -0.97
CA LEU A 382 -21.21 -2.28 0.26
C LEU A 382 -22.13 -3.34 0.81
N ARG A 383 -21.85 -3.82 2.01
CA ARG A 383 -22.70 -4.78 2.74
C ARG A 383 -23.32 -4.10 3.94
N LEU A 384 -24.62 -4.39 4.18
CA LEU A 384 -25.32 -3.91 5.36
C LEU A 384 -25.00 -4.86 6.51
N GLU A 385 -24.19 -4.43 7.47
CA GLU A 385 -23.83 -5.22 8.65
C GLU A 385 -24.42 -4.61 9.93
N GLU A 386 -24.75 -5.47 10.90
CA GLU A 386 -25.16 -5.03 12.23
C GLU A 386 -23.91 -4.58 13.00
N THR A 387 -23.88 -3.31 13.38
CA THR A 387 -22.79 -2.75 14.17
C THR A 387 -23.13 -2.83 15.66
N SER A 388 -22.20 -3.35 16.45
CA SER A 388 -22.34 -3.44 17.91
C SER A 388 -22.29 -2.08 18.63
N ASN A 389 -21.98 -1.00 17.91
CA ASN A 389 -21.88 0.36 18.44
C ASN A 389 -22.96 1.26 17.83
N GLY A 390 -24.16 1.25 18.43
CA GLY A 390 -25.35 1.95 17.98
C GLY A 390 -25.29 3.49 17.92
N LEU A 391 -24.17 4.14 18.27
CA LEU A 391 -24.06 5.60 18.26
C LEU A 391 -23.45 6.19 16.97
N SER A 392 -22.56 5.47 16.30
CA SER A 392 -21.84 6.03 15.15
C SER A 392 -22.63 5.98 13.84
N ALA A 393 -23.50 5.01 13.67
CA ALA A 393 -24.30 4.86 12.45
C ALA A 393 -25.54 5.78 12.41
N GLY A 394 -26.12 6.13 13.56
CA GLY A 394 -27.28 7.03 13.65
C GLY A 394 -26.96 8.48 13.30
N LEU A 395 -25.73 8.93 13.58
CA LEU A 395 -25.28 10.29 13.28
C LEU A 395 -24.94 10.51 11.80
N ALA A 396 -24.53 9.45 11.10
CA ALA A 396 -24.18 9.55 9.67
C ALA A 396 -25.42 9.61 8.75
N LEU A 397 -26.59 9.18 9.21
CA LEU A 397 -27.81 9.08 8.42
C LEU A 397 -28.99 9.94 8.95
N GLY A 398 -28.78 10.78 9.97
CA GLY A 398 -29.80 11.73 10.45
C GLY A 398 -31.05 11.10 11.08
N GLY A 399 -30.98 9.87 11.60
CA GLY A 399 -32.12 9.15 12.15
C GLY A 399 -32.03 8.98 13.67
N PHE A 400 -33.01 9.55 14.39
CA PHE A 400 -33.28 9.24 15.80
C PHE A 400 -34.09 7.93 15.86
N GLY A 401 -33.47 6.88 16.43
CA GLY A 401 -34.19 5.64 16.69
C GLY A 401 -33.26 4.57 17.32
N GLY A 402 -33.51 4.26 18.58
CA GLY A 402 -32.82 3.16 19.29
C GLY A 402 -33.31 1.80 18.77
N GLY A 403 -32.50 1.17 17.94
CA GLY A 403 -32.65 -0.18 17.44
C GLY A 403 -31.30 -0.62 16.87
N SER A 404 -31.00 -1.92 16.75
CA SER A 404 -29.77 -2.43 16.19
C SER A 404 -29.47 -1.70 14.86
N SER A 405 -28.44 -0.87 14.85
CA SER A 405 -28.13 -0.03 13.71
C SER A 405 -27.37 -0.87 12.69
N LYS A 406 -27.91 -0.95 11.49
CA LYS A 406 -27.22 -1.52 10.34
C LYS A 406 -26.42 -0.42 9.65
N ALA A 407 -25.13 -0.62 9.50
CA ALA A 407 -24.26 0.27 8.75
C ALA A 407 -23.83 -0.38 7.43
N TRP A 408 -23.67 0.43 6.39
CA TRP A 408 -23.08 -0.01 5.15
C TRP A 408 -21.55 -0.08 5.31
N VAL A 409 -21.00 -1.29 5.29
CA VAL A 409 -19.57 -1.55 5.45
C VAL A 409 -18.99 -1.96 4.10
N PRO A 410 -17.88 -1.36 3.66
CA PRO A 410 -17.19 -1.79 2.46
C PRO A 410 -16.53 -3.15 2.70
N TYR A 411 -16.78 -4.08 1.81
CA TYR A 411 -16.17 -5.39 1.78
C TYR A 411 -15.36 -5.53 0.49
N ILE A 412 -14.05 -5.72 0.60
CA ILE A 412 -13.14 -5.87 -0.55
C ILE A 412 -12.71 -7.32 -0.65
N TYR A 413 -12.86 -7.90 -1.83
CA TYR A 413 -12.41 -9.26 -2.10
C TYR A 413 -11.91 -9.40 -3.54
N TRP A 414 -11.10 -10.42 -3.78
CA TRP A 414 -10.69 -10.80 -5.12
C TRP A 414 -11.76 -11.63 -5.79
N ASP A 415 -12.15 -11.25 -7.00
CA ASP A 415 -13.08 -11.98 -7.84
C ASP A 415 -12.45 -12.33 -9.18
N TYR A 416 -13.08 -13.28 -9.85
CA TYR A 416 -12.69 -13.77 -11.16
C TYR A 416 -13.95 -14.08 -11.94
N LYS A 417 -14.25 -13.30 -12.94
CA LYS A 417 -15.38 -13.60 -13.81
C LYS A 417 -14.99 -14.61 -14.86
N ASN A 418 -15.94 -15.41 -15.33
CA ASN A 418 -15.74 -16.28 -16.48
C ASN A 418 -15.27 -15.47 -17.66
N GLN A 419 -14.07 -15.73 -18.12
CA GLN A 419 -13.42 -15.02 -19.20
C GLN A 419 -12.47 -15.95 -19.94
N LYS A 420 -12.11 -15.57 -21.15
CA LYS A 420 -11.14 -16.29 -21.94
C LYS A 420 -9.72 -15.87 -21.52
N ASN A 421 -9.21 -16.50 -20.47
CA ASN A 421 -7.85 -16.23 -20.00
C ASN A 421 -6.84 -16.60 -21.08
N SER A 422 -5.97 -15.70 -21.45
CA SER A 422 -4.90 -15.90 -22.43
C SER A 422 -3.85 -14.80 -22.30
N VAL A 423 -2.74 -15.00 -22.96
CA VAL A 423 -1.75 -13.95 -23.19
C VAL A 423 -1.81 -13.53 -24.66
N LEU A 424 -1.73 -12.24 -24.89
CA LEU A 424 -1.71 -11.64 -26.21
C LEU A 424 -0.39 -10.88 -26.38
N ALA A 425 0.30 -11.11 -27.49
CA ALA A 425 1.42 -10.29 -27.93
C ALA A 425 0.99 -9.37 -29.06
N ILE A 426 1.21 -8.08 -28.90
CA ILE A 426 0.94 -7.05 -29.88
C ILE A 426 2.27 -6.59 -30.47
N ASP A 427 2.38 -6.47 -31.79
CA ASP A 427 3.54 -5.88 -32.45
C ASP A 427 3.61 -4.39 -32.13
N ASP A 428 4.70 -3.97 -31.52
CA ASP A 428 4.87 -2.61 -31.01
C ASP A 428 4.95 -1.55 -32.13
N ASN A 429 5.27 -1.95 -33.35
CA ASN A 429 5.39 -1.01 -34.47
C ASN A 429 4.04 -0.62 -35.08
N ASN A 430 3.04 -1.49 -34.97
CA ASN A 430 1.79 -1.30 -35.72
C ASN A 430 0.50 -1.62 -34.96
N GLY A 431 0.59 -2.12 -33.72
CA GLY A 431 -0.57 -2.46 -32.87
C GLY A 431 -1.31 -3.73 -33.27
N LYS A 432 -0.80 -4.51 -34.23
CA LYS A 432 -1.44 -5.77 -34.66
C LYS A 432 -1.08 -6.92 -33.74
N THR A 433 -1.99 -7.88 -33.63
CA THR A 433 -1.74 -9.13 -32.91
C THR A 433 -0.59 -9.88 -33.59
N ALA A 434 0.52 -10.09 -32.87
CA ALA A 434 1.63 -10.92 -33.32
C ALA A 434 1.34 -12.40 -33.08
N TRP A 435 0.91 -12.73 -31.87
CA TRP A 435 0.46 -14.06 -31.50
C TRP A 435 -0.45 -14.00 -30.28
N ARG A 436 -1.16 -15.08 -30.00
CA ARG A 436 -1.97 -15.26 -28.81
C ARG A 436 -1.82 -16.69 -28.30
N SER A 437 -1.64 -16.86 -26.99
CA SER A 437 -1.62 -18.20 -26.37
C SER A 437 -2.95 -18.91 -26.55
N GLU A 438 -2.97 -20.24 -26.43
CA GLU A 438 -4.18 -20.96 -26.18
C GLU A 438 -4.87 -20.45 -24.92
N ARG A 439 -6.13 -20.78 -24.75
CA ARG A 439 -6.90 -20.44 -23.57
C ARG A 439 -6.42 -21.27 -22.40
N PHE A 440 -6.05 -20.61 -21.30
CA PHE A 440 -5.80 -21.29 -20.03
C PHE A 440 -7.11 -21.80 -19.43
N ASP A 441 -7.09 -23.03 -18.94
CA ASP A 441 -8.27 -23.65 -18.34
C ASP A 441 -8.65 -23.00 -17.00
N LYS A 442 -7.66 -22.52 -16.30
CA LYS A 442 -7.82 -21.82 -15.02
C LYS A 442 -7.56 -20.33 -15.18
N ARG A 443 -7.57 -19.64 -14.07
CA ARG A 443 -7.39 -18.20 -13.98
C ARG A 443 -5.92 -17.89 -13.96
N ILE A 444 -5.47 -16.96 -14.78
CA ILE A 444 -4.12 -16.40 -14.61
C ILE A 444 -4.06 -15.75 -13.24
N THR A 445 -3.16 -16.25 -12.41
CA THR A 445 -2.92 -15.70 -11.07
C THR A 445 -1.79 -14.69 -11.08
N ASP A 446 -0.76 -14.94 -11.89
CA ASP A 446 0.33 -14.01 -12.10
C ASP A 446 1.03 -14.26 -13.44
N LEU A 447 1.75 -13.24 -13.92
CA LEU A 447 2.47 -13.25 -15.18
C LEU A 447 3.67 -12.33 -15.10
N ILE A 448 4.86 -12.85 -15.42
CA ILE A 448 6.10 -12.06 -15.43
C ILE A 448 6.95 -12.33 -16.67
N LEU A 449 7.82 -11.37 -17.01
CA LEU A 449 8.91 -11.56 -17.97
C LEU A 449 10.15 -12.09 -17.28
N SER A 450 10.94 -12.93 -17.98
CA SER A 450 12.32 -13.19 -17.59
C SER A 450 13.15 -11.90 -17.62
N GLU A 451 14.23 -11.86 -16.85
CA GLU A 451 15.13 -10.71 -16.77
C GLU A 451 15.67 -10.30 -18.15
N ASP A 452 16.04 -11.27 -18.99
CA ASP A 452 16.49 -11.07 -20.36
C ASP A 452 15.36 -10.76 -21.35
N LYS A 453 14.10 -10.76 -20.88
CA LYS A 453 12.88 -10.52 -21.68
C LYS A 453 12.71 -11.47 -22.87
N SER A 454 13.27 -12.66 -22.81
CA SER A 454 13.10 -13.69 -23.84
C SER A 454 11.93 -14.60 -23.58
N THR A 455 11.58 -14.81 -22.30
CA THR A 455 10.56 -15.76 -21.85
C THR A 455 9.49 -15.06 -21.04
N LEU A 456 8.23 -15.46 -21.28
CA LEU A 456 7.09 -15.08 -20.48
C LEU A 456 6.69 -16.27 -19.60
N PHE A 457 6.60 -16.05 -18.30
CA PHE A 457 6.14 -17.05 -17.35
C PHE A 457 4.73 -16.73 -16.90
N VAL A 458 3.87 -17.77 -16.84
CA VAL A 458 2.45 -17.62 -16.49
C VAL A 458 2.05 -18.69 -15.48
N GLY A 459 1.48 -18.25 -14.36
CA GLY A 459 0.80 -19.14 -13.41
C GLY A 459 -0.71 -19.05 -13.57
N ASP A 460 -1.42 -20.17 -13.67
CA ASP A 460 -2.89 -20.20 -13.77
C ASP A 460 -3.58 -20.87 -12.56
N GLY A 461 -2.84 -21.04 -11.49
CA GLY A 461 -3.27 -21.69 -10.27
C GLY A 461 -2.92 -23.17 -10.22
N ASP A 462 -3.34 -23.96 -11.19
CA ASP A 462 -3.10 -25.41 -11.23
C ASP A 462 -1.86 -25.77 -12.05
N GLU A 463 -1.47 -24.91 -12.99
CA GLU A 463 -0.38 -25.12 -13.95
C GLU A 463 0.56 -23.91 -14.03
N PHE A 464 1.75 -24.15 -14.56
CA PHE A 464 2.78 -23.14 -14.75
C PHE A 464 3.40 -23.29 -16.14
N TYR A 465 3.45 -22.20 -16.90
CA TYR A 465 3.82 -22.19 -18.31
C TYR A 465 5.02 -21.27 -18.57
N GLY A 466 5.82 -21.63 -19.57
CA GLY A 466 6.81 -20.75 -20.20
C GLY A 466 6.52 -20.58 -21.68
N TYR A 467 6.62 -19.34 -22.18
CA TYR A 467 6.43 -19.00 -23.59
C TYR A 467 7.63 -18.23 -24.12
N ASP A 468 8.12 -18.59 -25.29
CA ASP A 468 9.05 -17.75 -26.05
C ASP A 468 8.32 -16.49 -26.53
N ILE A 469 8.81 -15.33 -26.14
CA ILE A 469 8.15 -14.05 -26.39
C ILE A 469 8.11 -13.73 -27.89
N LYS A 470 9.17 -14.05 -28.63
CA LYS A 470 9.30 -13.71 -30.04
C LYS A 470 8.34 -14.52 -30.92
N SER A 471 8.28 -15.82 -30.70
CA SER A 471 7.50 -16.75 -31.52
C SER A 471 6.11 -17.06 -30.99
N GLY A 472 5.91 -16.91 -29.68
CA GLY A 472 4.71 -17.37 -28.99
C GLY A 472 4.67 -18.87 -28.73
N ASN A 473 5.76 -19.59 -29.04
CA ASN A 473 5.81 -21.01 -28.80
C ASN A 473 5.82 -21.33 -27.30
N GLN A 474 5.01 -22.27 -26.88
CA GLN A 474 5.05 -22.79 -25.52
C GLN A 474 6.33 -23.63 -25.33
N LEU A 475 7.18 -23.22 -24.39
CA LEU A 475 8.43 -23.90 -24.08
C LEU A 475 8.19 -25.10 -23.16
N PHE A 476 7.28 -24.91 -22.20
CA PHE A 476 6.87 -25.96 -21.27
C PHE A 476 5.49 -25.67 -20.68
N ASP A 477 4.90 -26.74 -20.14
CA ASP A 477 3.66 -26.77 -19.41
C ASP A 477 3.84 -27.73 -18.22
N VAL A 478 3.72 -27.22 -17.02
CA VAL A 478 3.98 -27.98 -15.81
C VAL A 478 2.75 -28.04 -14.93
N LYS A 479 2.33 -29.25 -14.55
CA LYS A 479 1.28 -29.43 -13.54
C LYS A 479 1.79 -29.02 -12.17
N HIS A 480 1.55 -27.74 -11.84
CA HIS A 480 2.00 -27.17 -10.57
C HIS A 480 1.38 -27.87 -9.35
N ASN A 481 0.16 -28.37 -9.47
CA ASN A 481 -0.50 -29.13 -8.42
C ASN A 481 0.28 -30.38 -7.96
N ASP A 482 1.14 -30.95 -8.81
CA ASP A 482 1.99 -32.08 -8.46
C ASP A 482 3.10 -31.72 -7.47
N ALA A 483 3.35 -30.43 -7.26
CA ALA A 483 4.26 -29.94 -6.22
C ALA A 483 3.65 -29.99 -4.80
N LYS A 484 2.33 -30.18 -4.67
CA LYS A 484 1.57 -30.26 -3.39
C LYS A 484 1.64 -29.01 -2.51
N VAL A 485 2.01 -27.88 -3.08
CA VAL A 485 2.13 -26.59 -2.39
C VAL A 485 0.86 -25.72 -2.49
N GLY A 486 -0.21 -26.25 -3.07
CA GLY A 486 -1.44 -25.51 -3.32
C GLY A 486 -1.42 -24.79 -4.67
N LYS A 487 -2.42 -23.94 -4.91
CA LYS A 487 -2.53 -23.19 -6.16
C LYS A 487 -1.49 -22.08 -6.24
N ALA A 488 -0.94 -21.88 -7.43
CA ALA A 488 -0.06 -20.76 -7.71
C ALA A 488 -0.76 -19.43 -7.41
N THR A 489 -0.05 -18.50 -6.77
CA THR A 489 -0.53 -17.15 -6.45
C THR A 489 0.29 -16.08 -7.12
N ASP A 490 1.61 -16.23 -7.12
CA ASP A 490 2.57 -15.27 -7.64
C ASP A 490 3.76 -16.02 -8.27
N VAL A 491 4.46 -15.36 -9.17
CA VAL A 491 5.63 -15.90 -9.89
C VAL A 491 6.80 -14.95 -9.70
N ILE A 492 7.99 -15.49 -9.38
CA ILE A 492 9.20 -14.69 -9.11
C ILE A 492 10.34 -15.20 -9.97
N ASP A 493 10.98 -14.30 -10.69
CA ASP A 493 12.23 -14.60 -11.40
C ASP A 493 13.39 -14.63 -10.39
N PHE A 494 14.13 -15.76 -10.34
CA PHE A 494 15.18 -15.98 -9.36
C PHE A 494 16.37 -16.72 -9.98
N GLY A 495 17.36 -15.99 -10.46
CA GLY A 495 18.58 -16.54 -11.05
C GLY A 495 18.30 -17.40 -12.29
N ASP A 496 18.69 -18.68 -12.26
CA ASP A 496 18.41 -19.67 -13.31
C ASP A 496 17.05 -20.36 -13.17
N LYS A 497 16.26 -19.97 -12.14
CA LYS A 497 14.99 -20.59 -11.77
C LYS A 497 13.87 -19.57 -11.76
N VAL A 498 12.66 -20.08 -11.79
CA VAL A 498 11.45 -19.34 -11.45
C VAL A 498 10.84 -19.96 -10.21
N VAL A 499 10.51 -19.14 -9.22
CA VAL A 499 9.84 -19.56 -8.00
C VAL A 499 8.38 -19.20 -8.09
N VAL A 500 7.52 -20.20 -7.95
CA VAL A 500 6.07 -20.05 -7.92
C VAL A 500 5.62 -20.10 -6.46
N LEU A 501 5.14 -18.99 -5.95
CA LEU A 501 4.50 -18.91 -4.65
C LEU A 501 3.10 -19.51 -4.74
N SER A 502 2.66 -20.14 -3.66
CA SER A 502 1.42 -20.88 -3.65
C SER A 502 0.73 -20.82 -2.31
N GLU A 503 -0.54 -21.19 -2.26
CA GLU A 503 -1.39 -21.09 -1.06
C GLU A 503 -0.79 -21.79 0.19
N LYS A 504 0.07 -22.80 0.02
CA LYS A 504 0.59 -23.63 1.12
C LYS A 504 2.12 -23.73 1.13
N GLY A 505 2.80 -23.04 0.26
CA GLY A 505 4.26 -23.10 0.14
C GLY A 505 4.74 -22.49 -1.16
N LEU A 506 5.86 -22.98 -1.63
CA LEU A 506 6.47 -22.54 -2.89
C LEU A 506 7.09 -23.73 -3.63
N ALA A 507 7.18 -23.62 -4.95
CA ALA A 507 7.90 -24.56 -5.81
C ALA A 507 8.80 -23.77 -6.77
N SER A 508 9.94 -24.33 -7.11
CA SER A 508 10.88 -23.75 -8.04
C SER A 508 11.06 -24.62 -9.26
N TYR A 509 11.16 -23.98 -10.41
CA TYR A 509 11.28 -24.59 -11.72
C TYR A 509 12.44 -24.01 -12.51
N ASN A 510 13.13 -24.82 -13.28
CA ASN A 510 14.17 -24.36 -14.19
C ASN A 510 13.54 -23.54 -15.34
N LYS A 511 14.08 -22.37 -15.64
CA LYS A 511 13.57 -21.50 -16.69
C LYS A 511 13.56 -22.13 -18.07
N LYS A 512 14.49 -23.04 -18.34
CA LYS A 512 14.72 -23.61 -19.66
C LYS A 512 13.67 -24.63 -20.06
N ASP A 513 13.27 -25.49 -19.15
CA ASP A 513 12.47 -26.69 -19.45
C ASP A 513 11.30 -26.93 -18.47
N GLY A 514 11.12 -26.07 -17.48
CA GLY A 514 10.08 -26.22 -16.48
C GLY A 514 10.30 -27.38 -15.51
N SER A 515 11.44 -28.06 -15.53
CA SER A 515 11.70 -29.14 -14.58
C SER A 515 11.74 -28.61 -13.15
N ARG A 516 11.06 -29.33 -12.23
CA ARG A 516 10.96 -28.89 -10.83
C ARG A 516 12.29 -29.05 -10.12
N ALA A 517 12.86 -27.95 -9.61
CA ALA A 517 14.09 -27.97 -8.84
C ALA A 517 13.84 -28.35 -7.37
N TYR A 518 12.79 -27.77 -6.75
CA TYR A 518 12.36 -28.11 -5.38
C TYR A 518 10.91 -27.74 -5.14
N ALA A 519 10.35 -28.20 -4.03
CA ALA A 519 9.06 -27.72 -3.49
C ALA A 519 9.11 -27.74 -1.96
N SER A 520 8.56 -26.72 -1.33
CA SER A 520 8.45 -26.59 0.13
C SER A 520 6.99 -26.71 0.56
N GLU A 521 6.66 -27.78 1.28
CA GLU A 521 5.31 -28.08 1.78
C GLU A 521 5.11 -27.67 3.26
N LYS A 522 6.15 -27.13 3.92
CA LYS A 522 6.14 -26.89 5.37
C LYS A 522 5.39 -25.62 5.80
N ILE A 523 5.00 -24.78 4.85
CA ILE A 523 4.34 -23.51 5.11
C ILE A 523 2.84 -23.72 5.02
N LYS A 524 2.10 -23.36 6.07
CA LYS A 524 0.66 -23.64 6.14
C LYS A 524 -0.21 -22.66 5.34
N GLY A 525 0.36 -21.54 4.92
CA GLY A 525 -0.30 -20.54 4.11
C GLY A 525 0.65 -19.42 3.70
N VAL A 526 0.39 -18.89 2.52
CA VAL A 526 1.12 -17.73 2.01
C VAL A 526 0.10 -16.70 1.58
N ASP A 527 0.03 -15.58 2.31
CA ASP A 527 -0.84 -14.46 1.98
C ASP A 527 -0.06 -13.32 1.33
N TYR A 528 1.20 -13.14 1.75
CA TYR A 528 2.08 -12.11 1.23
C TYR A 528 3.53 -12.59 1.15
N PHE A 529 4.24 -12.04 0.18
CA PHE A 529 5.68 -12.22 -0.02
C PHE A 529 6.39 -10.87 0.09
N TYR A 530 7.53 -10.86 0.76
CA TYR A 530 8.39 -9.69 0.91
C TYR A 530 9.82 -10.04 0.54
N HIS A 531 10.44 -9.20 -0.26
CA HIS A 531 11.87 -9.18 -0.50
C HIS A 531 12.43 -7.92 0.14
N ILE A 532 13.22 -8.06 1.20
CA ILE A 532 13.72 -6.95 2.02
C ILE A 532 15.21 -7.16 2.24
N GLY A 533 16.06 -6.28 1.68
CA GLY A 533 17.49 -6.49 1.62
C GLY A 533 17.80 -7.82 0.92
N ASP A 534 18.62 -8.65 1.54
CA ASP A 534 18.98 -9.98 1.04
C ASP A 534 18.05 -11.09 1.54
N ASN A 535 16.99 -10.73 2.26
CA ASN A 535 16.10 -11.68 2.90
C ASN A 535 14.74 -11.77 2.23
N TYR A 536 14.21 -12.97 2.21
CA TYR A 536 12.89 -13.28 1.65
C TYR A 536 11.97 -13.77 2.76
N PHE A 537 10.77 -13.21 2.82
CA PHE A 537 9.80 -13.52 3.84
C PHE A 537 8.46 -13.90 3.24
N LEU A 538 7.81 -14.88 3.86
CA LEU A 538 6.42 -15.22 3.60
C LEU A 538 5.58 -14.95 4.84
N ARG A 539 4.38 -14.41 4.65
CA ARG A 539 3.44 -14.14 5.73
C ARG A 539 2.21 -15.02 5.64
N ASP A 540 1.86 -15.66 6.74
CA ASP A 540 0.62 -16.43 6.92
C ASP A 540 -0.29 -15.72 7.93
N GLN A 541 -1.44 -15.24 7.50
CA GLN A 541 -2.47 -14.59 8.33
C GLN A 541 -3.63 -15.50 8.72
N ARG A 542 -3.67 -16.72 8.22
CA ARG A 542 -4.80 -17.62 8.43
C ARG A 542 -5.01 -17.96 9.90
N ASN A 543 -6.27 -18.13 10.28
CA ASN A 543 -6.68 -18.50 11.64
C ASN A 543 -6.26 -17.49 12.74
N SER A 544 -6.29 -16.21 12.44
CA SER A 544 -5.88 -15.14 13.39
C SER A 544 -4.43 -15.29 13.89
N LYS A 545 -3.60 -16.03 13.15
CA LYS A 545 -2.17 -16.16 13.44
C LYS A 545 -1.41 -15.34 12.43
N ASN A 546 -0.61 -14.40 12.92
CA ASN A 546 0.32 -13.67 12.07
C ASN A 546 1.71 -14.29 12.23
N ILE A 547 2.17 -14.99 11.20
CA ILE A 547 3.45 -15.68 11.19
C ILE A 547 4.26 -15.16 10.00
N ILE A 548 5.48 -14.74 10.27
CA ILE A 548 6.48 -14.43 9.25
C ILE A 548 7.48 -15.59 9.19
N TYR A 549 7.71 -16.11 8.00
CA TYR A 549 8.71 -17.12 7.71
C TYR A 549 9.85 -16.49 6.93
N GLY A 550 11.09 -16.69 7.36
CA GLY A 550 12.27 -16.44 6.52
C GLY A 550 12.51 -17.64 5.61
N ILE A 551 12.77 -17.39 4.34
CA ILE A 551 12.88 -18.42 3.29
C ILE A 551 14.25 -18.33 2.62
N ASP A 552 14.88 -19.48 2.45
CA ASP A 552 15.98 -19.64 1.51
C ASP A 552 15.41 -19.93 0.11
N MET A 553 15.51 -18.94 -0.77
CA MET A 553 14.99 -19.06 -2.13
C MET A 553 15.79 -20.04 -3.01
N ALA A 554 17.01 -20.40 -2.62
CA ALA A 554 17.84 -21.33 -3.40
C ALA A 554 17.31 -22.77 -3.32
N ASN A 555 16.76 -23.17 -2.17
CA ASN A 555 16.31 -24.54 -1.89
C ASN A 555 14.86 -24.63 -1.37
N GLY A 556 14.21 -23.48 -1.07
CA GLY A 556 12.85 -23.41 -0.55
C GLY A 556 12.73 -23.77 0.94
N GLU A 557 13.83 -23.89 1.66
CA GLU A 557 13.80 -24.22 3.08
C GLU A 557 13.41 -23.01 3.94
N THR A 558 12.73 -23.29 5.03
CA THR A 558 12.40 -22.27 6.02
C THR A 558 13.58 -22.09 6.95
N LYS A 559 14.23 -20.92 6.90
CA LYS A 559 15.31 -20.54 7.84
C LYS A 559 14.78 -20.40 9.27
N GLY A 560 13.59 -19.84 9.43
CA GLY A 560 12.94 -19.68 10.71
C GLY A 560 11.57 -19.04 10.59
N SER A 561 10.89 -18.89 11.71
CA SER A 561 9.60 -18.16 11.77
C SER A 561 9.42 -17.37 13.05
N VAL A 562 8.66 -16.29 12.96
CA VAL A 562 8.18 -15.50 14.10
C VAL A 562 6.67 -15.44 14.03
N GLN A 563 6.00 -15.92 15.08
CA GLN A 563 4.57 -15.74 15.27
C GLN A 563 4.34 -14.64 16.30
N SER A 564 3.70 -13.54 15.91
CA SER A 564 3.28 -12.49 16.85
C SER A 564 2.15 -12.97 17.76
N LYS A 565 2.17 -12.47 18.99
CA LYS A 565 1.07 -12.59 19.96
C LYS A 565 0.44 -11.23 20.29
N GLY A 566 0.96 -10.15 19.70
CA GLY A 566 0.45 -8.79 19.82
C GLY A 566 -0.73 -8.51 18.92
N LYS A 567 -1.44 -7.43 19.23
CA LYS A 567 -2.40 -6.77 18.32
C LYS A 567 -1.86 -5.38 18.00
N GLY A 568 -2.02 -4.94 16.77
CA GLY A 568 -1.41 -3.71 16.27
C GLY A 568 0.05 -3.92 15.88
N GLY A 569 0.63 -2.99 15.15
CA GLY A 569 1.98 -3.03 14.60
C GLY A 569 2.01 -2.37 13.24
N SER A 570 3.00 -2.73 12.43
CA SER A 570 3.05 -2.28 11.05
C SER A 570 1.89 -2.87 10.23
N PRO A 571 1.04 -2.06 9.58
CA PRO A 571 0.01 -2.57 8.67
C PRO A 571 0.58 -3.44 7.56
N GLN A 572 1.81 -3.16 7.15
CA GLN A 572 2.51 -3.86 6.07
C GLN A 572 2.84 -5.31 6.44
N TYR A 573 3.36 -5.53 7.65
CA TYR A 573 3.78 -6.87 8.11
C TYR A 573 2.78 -7.52 9.05
N GLY A 574 1.73 -6.79 9.43
CA GLY A 574 0.62 -7.28 10.24
C GLY A 574 0.78 -7.08 11.73
N ASP A 575 -0.24 -7.56 12.44
CA ASP A 575 -0.39 -7.32 13.87
C ASP A 575 0.81 -7.80 14.69
N GLY A 576 1.38 -6.88 15.43
CA GLY A 576 2.42 -7.14 16.40
C GLY A 576 3.81 -7.45 15.84
N ILE A 577 4.05 -7.17 14.56
CA ILE A 577 5.35 -7.40 13.89
C ILE A 577 5.75 -6.14 13.12
N ASP A 578 7.06 -5.87 13.12
CA ASP A 578 7.72 -4.95 12.22
C ASP A 578 9.05 -5.55 11.75
N ILE A 579 9.52 -5.21 10.55
CA ILE A 579 10.76 -5.70 9.96
C ILE A 579 11.60 -4.49 9.58
N THR A 580 12.90 -4.51 9.88
CA THR A 580 13.80 -3.43 9.46
C THR A 580 13.93 -3.40 7.93
N GLU A 581 14.22 -2.23 7.36
CA GLU A 581 14.32 -2.04 5.90
C GLU A 581 15.43 -2.87 5.24
N ASP A 582 16.47 -3.21 6.00
CA ASP A 582 17.54 -4.11 5.56
C ASP A 582 17.16 -5.60 5.67
N GLY A 583 16.02 -5.90 6.30
CA GLY A 583 15.55 -7.27 6.53
C GLY A 583 16.35 -8.04 7.58
N GLU A 584 17.31 -7.41 8.28
CA GLU A 584 18.18 -8.11 9.24
C GLU A 584 17.48 -8.41 10.56
N PHE A 585 16.49 -7.59 10.95
CA PHE A 585 15.82 -7.74 12.24
C PHE A 585 14.30 -7.73 12.09
N ILE A 586 13.67 -8.57 12.91
CA ILE A 586 12.22 -8.59 13.13
C ILE A 586 11.95 -8.12 14.55
N PHE A 587 11.01 -7.19 14.71
CA PHE A 587 10.48 -6.79 15.99
C PHE A 587 9.12 -7.41 16.20
N ALA A 588 8.97 -8.19 17.27
CA ALA A 588 7.70 -8.75 17.70
C ALA A 588 7.30 -8.15 19.05
N PHE A 589 6.03 -7.72 19.20
CA PHE A 589 5.58 -7.17 20.47
C PHE A 589 4.21 -7.70 20.90
N LYS A 590 3.94 -7.60 22.19
CA LYS A 590 2.65 -7.91 22.82
C LYS A 590 2.43 -7.04 24.04
N GLY A 591 1.59 -6.04 23.91
CA GLY A 591 1.29 -5.13 25.00
C GLY A 591 2.55 -4.41 25.49
N LYS A 592 3.05 -4.76 26.68
CA LYS A 592 4.26 -4.15 27.21
C LYS A 592 5.57 -4.76 26.70
N LYS A 593 5.55 -5.96 26.17
CA LYS A 593 6.77 -6.69 25.80
C LYS A 593 7.10 -6.53 24.33
N VAL A 594 8.37 -6.29 24.03
CA VAL A 594 8.94 -6.24 22.69
C VAL A 594 10.22 -7.08 22.64
N GLU A 595 10.46 -7.69 21.50
CA GLU A 595 11.60 -8.56 21.26
C GLU A 595 12.25 -8.19 19.91
N LYS A 596 13.56 -7.95 19.91
CA LYS A 596 14.36 -7.82 18.70
C LYS A 596 14.93 -9.18 18.33
N ILE A 597 14.69 -9.62 17.12
CA ILE A 597 15.01 -10.94 16.61
C ILE A 597 15.89 -10.77 15.38
N LYS A 598 17.06 -11.39 15.39
CA LYS A 598 17.94 -11.41 14.23
C LYS A 598 17.50 -12.49 13.25
N VAL A 599 17.42 -12.12 11.99
CA VAL A 599 17.28 -13.03 10.86
C VAL A 599 18.68 -13.52 10.50
N ASN A 600 18.97 -14.78 10.74
CA ASN A 600 20.26 -15.34 10.37
C ASN A 600 20.25 -15.71 8.88
N ASN A 601 21.25 -15.23 8.16
CA ASN A 601 21.45 -15.49 6.74
C ASN A 601 22.03 -16.89 6.48
#